data_062caafd5ddcbeeeebe176092ea05be7
#
_entry.id   062caafd5ddcbeeeebe176092ea05be7
#
_cell.length_a   1.000
_cell.length_b   1.000
_cell.length_c   1.000
_cell.angle_alpha   90.00
_cell.angle_beta   90.00
_cell.angle_gamma   90.00
#
_symmetry.space_group_name_H-M   'P 1'
#
loop_
_entity.id
_entity.type
_entity.pdbx_description
1 polymer ?
#
loop_
_entity_poly.entity_id
_entity_poly.type
_entity_poly.pdbx_seq_one_letter_code
_entity_poly.pdbx_strand_id
1 'polypeptide(L)' 'MKERKITIDFRPDQLADVIEAVNAYADDLKNDRALLYEMPRIDHETTDALLEQETRLQKLAYWLMKVQDEAL' A
#
# COMPACT_ATOMS: atom_id res chain seq x y z
N MET A 1 13.67 10.03 -16.51
CA MET A 1 14.35 9.76 -15.23
C MET A 1 14.78 8.32 -15.17
N LYS A 2 15.98 8.09 -14.74
CA LYS A 2 16.45 6.73 -14.50
C LYS A 2 15.95 6.25 -13.15
N GLU A 3 15.28 5.11 -13.15
CA GLU A 3 14.91 4.46 -11.91
C GLU A 3 16.15 3.99 -11.16
N ARG A 4 16.22 4.29 -9.88
CA ARG A 4 17.29 3.78 -9.01
C ARG A 4 16.73 2.60 -8.25
N LYS A 5 17.42 1.48 -8.34
CA LYS A 5 17.10 0.32 -7.51
C LYS A 5 17.76 0.50 -6.15
N ILE A 6 16.98 0.35 -5.12
CA ILE A 6 17.46 0.40 -3.74
C ILE A 6 17.40 -1.01 -3.19
N THR A 7 18.52 -1.49 -2.67
CA THR A 7 18.56 -2.78 -2.01
C THR A 7 18.48 -2.57 -0.50
N ILE A 8 17.51 -3.22 0.13
CA ILE A 8 17.30 -3.13 1.57
C ILE A 8 17.30 -4.54 2.13
N ASP A 9 18.09 -4.76 3.17
CA ASP A 9 18.12 -6.04 3.89
C ASP A 9 17.18 -5.97 5.09
N PHE A 10 16.21 -6.87 5.13
CA PHE A 10 15.30 -7.00 6.26
C PHE A 10 15.54 -8.32 6.98
N ARG A 11 15.44 -8.29 8.31
CA ARG A 11 15.25 -9.51 9.08
C ARG A 11 13.78 -9.97 8.90
N PRO A 12 13.49 -11.28 9.05
CA PRO A 12 12.12 -11.77 8.86
C PRO A 12 11.07 -11.07 9.72
N ASP A 13 11.40 -10.72 10.95
CA ASP A 13 10.50 -9.99 11.85
C ASP A 13 10.24 -8.56 11.36
N GLN A 14 11.27 -7.89 10.87
CA GLN A 14 11.14 -6.53 10.31
C GLN A 14 10.28 -6.54 9.05
N LEU A 15 10.47 -7.52 8.18
CA LEU A 15 9.69 -7.65 6.96
C LEU A 15 8.21 -7.87 7.27
N ALA A 16 7.91 -8.72 8.24
CA ALA A 16 6.54 -8.96 8.68
C ALA A 16 5.89 -7.67 9.20
N ASP A 17 6.61 -6.87 9.98
CA ASP A 17 6.10 -5.60 10.49
C ASP A 17 5.83 -4.59 9.37
N VAL A 18 6.70 -4.53 8.37
CA VAL A 18 6.49 -3.65 7.21
C VAL A 18 5.26 -4.08 6.41
N ILE A 19 5.08 -5.38 6.19
CA ILE A 19 3.91 -5.91 5.47
C ILE A 19 2.63 -5.54 6.22
N GLU A 20 2.60 -5.72 7.53
CA GLU A 20 1.47 -5.37 8.37
C GLU A 20 1.15 -3.87 8.29
N ALA A 21 2.17 -3.03 8.37
CA ALA A 21 2.01 -1.58 8.29
C ALA A 21 1.46 -1.14 6.92
N VAL A 22 1.96 -1.72 5.83
CA VAL A 22 1.50 -1.41 4.48
C VAL A 22 0.04 -1.82 4.30
N ASN A 23 -0.34 -3.01 4.77
CA ASN A 23 -1.72 -3.48 4.70
C ASN A 23 -2.66 -2.61 5.54
N ALA A 24 -2.26 -2.21 6.75
CA ALA A 24 -3.05 -1.33 7.59
C ALA A 24 -3.27 0.04 6.94
N TYR A 25 -2.24 0.60 6.34
CA TYR A 25 -2.35 1.87 5.65
C TYR A 25 -3.25 1.78 4.40
N ALA A 26 -3.16 0.70 3.66
CA ALA A 26 -4.03 0.47 2.51
C ALA A 26 -5.51 0.37 2.94
N ASP A 27 -5.79 -0.29 4.06
CA ASP A 27 -7.14 -0.37 4.63
C ASP A 27 -7.64 1.01 5.06
N ASP A 28 -6.80 1.83 5.68
CA ASP A 28 -7.16 3.20 6.07
C ASP A 28 -7.52 4.05 4.84
N LEU A 29 -6.76 3.94 3.77
CA LEU A 29 -7.06 4.64 2.52
C LEU A 29 -8.38 4.19 1.91
N LYS A 30 -8.67 2.89 1.96
CA LYS A 30 -9.92 2.32 1.49
C LYS A 30 -11.11 2.87 2.29
N ASN A 31 -10.96 2.96 3.61
CA ASN A 31 -11.99 3.51 4.48
C ASN A 31 -12.21 5.00 4.21
N ASP A 32 -11.14 5.78 4.04
CA ASP A 32 -11.23 7.19 3.70
C ASP A 32 -11.95 7.40 2.37
N ARG A 33 -11.63 6.57 1.38
CA ARG A 33 -12.28 6.63 0.07
C ARG A 33 -13.77 6.32 0.19
N ALA A 34 -14.15 5.32 0.99
CA ALA A 34 -15.54 4.98 1.22
C ALA A 34 -16.31 6.12 1.88
N LEU A 35 -15.70 6.81 2.84
CA LEU A 35 -16.30 7.98 3.48
C LEU A 35 -16.53 9.13 2.50
N LEU A 36 -15.61 9.34 1.56
CA LEU A 36 -15.77 10.38 0.54
C LEU A 36 -16.97 10.11 -0.39
N TYR A 37 -17.27 8.85 -0.69
CA TYR A 37 -18.43 8.49 -1.49
C TYR A 37 -19.76 8.76 -0.77
N GLU A 38 -19.77 8.84 0.54
CA GLU A 38 -20.97 9.16 1.33
C GLU A 38 -21.25 10.67 1.41
N MET A 39 -20.31 11.51 0.98
CA MET A 39 -20.48 12.96 0.98
C MET A 39 -21.41 13.42 -0.12
N PRO A 40 -22.16 14.56 0.09
CA PRO A 40 -23.05 15.10 -0.92
C PRO A 40 -22.37 15.50 -2.22
N ARG A 41 -21.08 15.83 -2.14
CA ARG A 41 -20.25 16.12 -3.32
C ARG A 41 -19.07 15.17 -3.33
N ILE A 42 -18.94 14.44 -4.43
CA ILE A 42 -17.81 13.54 -4.64
C ILE A 42 -16.72 14.32 -5.37
N ASP A 43 -15.56 14.42 -4.75
CA ASP A 43 -14.36 14.92 -5.39
C ASP A 43 -13.67 13.75 -6.10
N HIS A 44 -13.95 13.61 -7.39
CA HIS A 44 -13.39 12.50 -8.18
C HIS A 44 -11.87 12.54 -8.25
N GLU A 45 -11.27 13.72 -8.27
CA GLU A 45 -9.82 13.87 -8.29
C GLU A 45 -9.19 13.29 -7.02
N THR A 46 -9.76 13.62 -5.86
CA THR A 46 -9.28 13.10 -4.58
C THR A 46 -9.52 11.59 -4.46
N THR A 47 -10.69 11.10 -4.85
CA THR A 47 -10.99 9.66 -4.79
C THR A 47 -10.12 8.86 -5.74
N ASP A 48 -9.83 9.37 -6.92
CA ASP A 48 -8.94 8.73 -7.88
C ASP A 48 -7.50 8.67 -7.36
N ALA A 49 -7.03 9.74 -6.73
CA ALA A 49 -5.70 9.77 -6.11
C ALA A 49 -5.57 8.75 -4.98
N LEU A 50 -6.59 8.63 -4.14
CA LEU A 50 -6.63 7.64 -3.06
C LEU A 50 -6.65 6.22 -3.61
N LEU A 51 -7.43 5.97 -4.65
CA LEU A 51 -7.50 4.66 -5.28
C LEU A 51 -6.16 4.27 -5.90
N GLU A 52 -5.49 5.19 -6.56
CA GLU A 52 -4.18 4.96 -7.14
C GLU A 52 -3.15 4.62 -6.06
N GLN A 53 -3.14 5.35 -4.96
CA GLN A 53 -2.25 5.11 -3.84
C GLN A 53 -2.53 3.76 -3.19
N GLU A 54 -3.81 3.43 -2.95
CA GLU A 54 -4.24 2.14 -2.43
C GLU A 54 -3.74 1.00 -3.32
N THR A 55 -3.90 1.13 -4.63
CA THR A 55 -3.45 0.12 -5.60
C THR A 55 -1.94 -0.09 -5.54
N ARG A 56 -1.16 0.98 -5.44
CA ARG A 56 0.30 0.88 -5.32
C ARG A 56 0.70 0.17 -4.03
N LEU A 57 0.03 0.47 -2.92
CA LEU A 57 0.31 -0.17 -1.64
C LEU A 57 -0.06 -1.65 -1.65
N GLN A 58 -1.16 -2.02 -2.28
CA GLN A 58 -1.56 -3.42 -2.43
C GLN A 58 -0.54 -4.21 -3.25
N LYS A 59 -0.03 -3.64 -4.33
CA LYS A 59 1.02 -4.26 -5.14
C LYS A 59 2.32 -4.41 -4.35
N LEU A 60 2.68 -3.40 -3.58
CA LEU A 60 3.86 -3.44 -2.72
C LEU A 60 3.72 -4.52 -1.65
N ALA A 61 2.58 -4.59 -0.99
CA ALA A 61 2.32 -5.62 0.02
C ALA A 61 2.41 -7.03 -0.57
N TYR A 62 1.84 -7.24 -1.74
CA TYR A 62 1.91 -8.51 -2.45
C TYR A 62 3.36 -8.91 -2.76
N TRP A 63 4.13 -7.96 -3.27
CA TRP A 63 5.54 -8.20 -3.57
C TRP A 63 6.35 -8.54 -2.33
N LEU A 64 6.12 -7.80 -1.23
CA LEU A 64 6.81 -8.04 0.04
C LEU A 64 6.45 -9.41 0.62
N MET A 65 5.18 -9.83 0.54
CA MET A 65 4.74 -11.16 0.97
C MET A 65 5.42 -12.25 0.16
N LYS A 66 5.57 -12.03 -1.14
CA LYS A 66 6.24 -12.97 -2.02
C LYS A 66 7.73 -13.11 -1.67
N VAL A 67 8.38 -11.99 -1.38
CA VAL A 67 9.78 -11.98 -0.92
C VAL A 67 9.92 -12.73 0.40
N GLN A 68 8.99 -12.54 1.33
CA GLN A 68 8.97 -13.24 2.61
C GLN A 68 8.86 -14.75 2.40
N ASP A 69 7.97 -15.20 1.53
CA ASP A 69 7.79 -16.62 1.23
C ASP A 69 9.05 -17.23 0.62
N GLU A 70 9.73 -16.51 -0.25
CA GLU A 70 10.97 -16.98 -0.88
C GLU A 70 12.14 -17.06 0.12
N ALA A 71 12.11 -16.24 1.17
CA ALA A 71 13.16 -16.23 2.20
C ALA A 71 13.00 -17.36 3.22
N LEU A 72 11.83 -17.97 3.29
CA LEU A 72 11.57 -19.11 4.15
C LEU A 72 12.00 -20.40 3.44
#